data_1998b8874eea41e57f6cc0d930f7bb88
#
_entry.id   1998b8874eea41e57f6cc0d930f7bb88
#
_cell.length_a   1.000
_cell.length_b   1.000
_cell.length_c   1.000
_cell.angle_alpha   90.00
_cell.angle_beta   90.00
_cell.angle_gamma   90.00
#
_symmetry.space_group_name_H-M   'P 1'
#
loop_
_entity.id
_entity.type
_entity.pdbx_description
1 polymer ?
#
loop_
_entity_poly.entity_id
_entity_poly.type
_entity_poly.pdbx_seq_one_letter_code
_entity_poly.pdbx_strand_id
1 'polypeptide(L)'
;MSSASSNPPERENPYYVDPESGAEMARLLDQDRLVTKGMGGLFSGFFDSEISRIQRILDIACGPGGWAQEVAFNYPEKEVVGFDISQSMIEYAREQAHLQQLHNASFHVMNVMKPLDFADGSFDLVNARSISFVPFAAWPSLLQECQRILRPGGIICLSEGEIPFTNKFAYETLWRWLSQALHKAGQGFSPSGHQLGVVPMLGYLLRQAGFQDIRQNPHMLDASLGSESYEGGRKDMLIASKLFEPFVTGLGIATTQEYDRLYEQMQIEMIADDFRSIAFMVTFIGTRQ
;
A
#
# COMPACT_ATOMS: atom_id res chain seq x y z
N MET A 1 -32.86 21.72 -16.81
CA MET A 1 -31.73 21.26 -17.63
C MET A 1 -30.85 20.41 -16.72
N SER A 2 -30.90 19.11 -16.89
CA SER A 2 -30.19 18.12 -16.08
C SER A 2 -28.71 18.10 -16.53
N SER A 3 -27.80 18.54 -15.67
CA SER A 3 -26.38 18.37 -15.89
C SER A 3 -26.03 16.89 -15.67
N ALA A 4 -25.83 16.17 -16.75
CA ALA A 4 -25.25 14.85 -16.70
C ALA A 4 -23.81 14.99 -16.13
N SER A 5 -23.59 14.50 -14.93
CA SER A 5 -22.26 14.30 -14.39
C SER A 5 -21.63 13.14 -15.19
N SER A 6 -20.77 13.48 -16.15
CA SER A 6 -19.94 12.47 -16.80
C SER A 6 -18.92 12.01 -15.76
N ASN A 7 -19.14 10.83 -15.19
CA ASN A 7 -18.09 10.13 -14.47
C ASN A 7 -16.87 10.01 -15.40
N PRO A 8 -15.65 10.31 -14.92
CA PRO A 8 -14.45 10.02 -15.70
C PRO A 8 -14.42 8.53 -16.05
N PRO A 9 -13.86 8.15 -17.22
CA PRO A 9 -13.78 6.74 -17.62
C PRO A 9 -13.06 5.96 -16.53
N GLU A 10 -13.65 4.82 -16.13
CA GLU A 10 -13.00 3.88 -15.19
C GLU A 10 -11.63 3.50 -15.77
N ARG A 11 -10.56 3.88 -15.07
CA ARG A 11 -9.21 3.44 -15.42
C ARG A 11 -9.12 1.94 -15.11
N GLU A 12 -8.68 1.14 -16.08
CA GLU A 12 -8.44 -0.29 -15.86
C GLU A 12 -7.39 -0.54 -14.76
N ASN A 13 -6.45 0.38 -14.60
CA ASN A 13 -5.48 0.42 -13.50
C ASN A 13 -5.67 1.71 -12.69
N PRO A 14 -6.09 1.61 -11.42
CA PRO A 14 -6.28 2.78 -10.55
C PRO A 14 -4.96 3.31 -9.96
N TYR A 15 -3.83 2.62 -10.12
CA TYR A 15 -2.57 3.07 -9.55
C TYR A 15 -2.14 4.43 -10.13
N TYR A 16 -1.69 5.33 -9.29
CA TYR A 16 -1.42 6.73 -9.65
C TYR A 16 0.02 6.98 -10.17
N VAL A 17 0.90 5.98 -10.06
CA VAL A 17 2.23 5.96 -10.67
C VAL A 17 2.22 4.97 -11.84
N ASP A 18 3.11 5.14 -12.80
CA ASP A 18 3.33 4.15 -13.85
C ASP A 18 3.86 2.84 -13.23
N PRO A 19 3.06 1.75 -13.22
CA PRO A 19 3.45 0.50 -12.58
C PRO A 19 4.59 -0.22 -13.30
N GLU A 20 4.89 0.15 -14.55
CA GLU A 20 6.01 -0.40 -15.33
C GLU A 20 7.31 0.39 -15.15
N SER A 21 7.30 1.43 -14.29
CA SER A 21 8.47 2.26 -14.00
C SER A 21 9.52 1.50 -13.19
N GLY A 22 10.73 1.36 -13.71
CA GLY A 22 11.87 0.80 -12.96
C GLY A 22 12.27 1.62 -11.72
N ALA A 23 12.04 2.94 -11.75
CA ALA A 23 12.26 3.81 -10.59
C ALA A 23 11.26 3.50 -9.47
N GLU A 24 9.98 3.25 -9.82
CA GLU A 24 8.95 2.84 -8.86
C GLU A 24 9.26 1.46 -8.28
N MET A 25 9.65 0.50 -9.11
CA MET A 25 10.05 -0.82 -8.65
C MET A 25 11.17 -0.75 -7.60
N ALA A 26 12.23 -0.01 -7.89
CA ALA A 26 13.35 0.16 -6.95
C ALA A 26 12.91 0.85 -5.65
N ARG A 27 12.05 1.87 -5.77
CA ARG A 27 11.48 2.58 -4.61
C ARG A 27 10.66 1.63 -3.73
N LEU A 28 9.77 0.84 -4.32
CA LEU A 28 8.91 -0.09 -3.59
C LEU A 28 9.71 -1.16 -2.83
N LEU A 29 10.82 -1.66 -3.39
CA LEU A 29 11.70 -2.60 -2.69
C LEU A 29 12.36 -1.99 -1.45
N ASP A 30 12.84 -0.74 -1.56
CA ASP A 30 13.42 -0.02 -0.43
C ASP A 30 12.36 0.35 0.61
N GLN A 31 11.19 0.83 0.17
CA GLN A 31 10.06 1.16 1.03
C GLN A 31 9.56 -0.06 1.81
N ASP A 32 9.46 -1.20 1.15
CA ASP A 32 8.99 -2.44 1.78
C ASP A 32 9.84 -2.84 2.99
N ARG A 33 11.17 -2.81 2.84
CA ARG A 33 12.12 -3.08 3.93
C ARG A 33 12.00 -2.07 5.07
N LEU A 34 11.89 -0.78 4.70
CA LEU A 34 11.76 0.31 5.66
C LEU A 34 10.48 0.16 6.49
N VAL A 35 9.36 -0.06 5.82
CA VAL A 35 8.04 -0.21 6.44
C VAL A 35 7.98 -1.48 7.28
N THR A 36 8.41 -2.64 6.75
CA THR A 36 8.43 -3.91 7.49
C THR A 36 9.24 -3.79 8.79
N LYS A 37 10.44 -3.18 8.71
CA LYS A 37 11.26 -2.93 9.90
C LYS A 37 10.57 -1.97 10.88
N GLY A 38 10.04 -0.87 10.39
CA GLY A 38 9.36 0.15 11.20
C GLY A 38 8.08 -0.35 11.85
N MET A 39 7.40 -1.32 11.25
CA MET A 39 6.23 -1.97 11.80
C MET A 39 6.57 -3.08 12.82
N GLY A 40 7.85 -3.43 13.00
CA GLY A 40 8.28 -4.47 13.95
C GLY A 40 8.32 -5.88 13.37
N GLY A 41 8.36 -6.03 12.04
CA GLY A 41 8.54 -7.29 11.33
C GLY A 41 7.35 -7.74 10.49
N LEU A 42 7.51 -8.90 9.85
CA LEU A 42 6.59 -9.44 8.84
C LEU A 42 5.17 -9.70 9.34
N PHE A 43 5.04 -10.19 10.57
CA PHE A 43 3.76 -10.56 11.21
C PHE A 43 3.45 -9.70 12.43
N SER A 44 3.77 -8.40 12.36
CA SER A 44 3.49 -7.49 13.47
C SER A 44 1.99 -7.43 13.79
N GLY A 45 1.66 -7.60 15.07
CA GLY A 45 0.28 -7.66 15.56
C GLY A 45 -0.35 -9.07 15.55
N PHE A 46 0.37 -10.08 15.05
CA PHE A 46 -0.06 -11.47 15.14
C PHE A 46 0.42 -12.15 16.42
N PHE A 47 -0.35 -13.12 16.90
CA PHE A 47 0.09 -14.03 17.95
C PHE A 47 0.86 -15.23 17.36
N ASP A 48 1.83 -15.78 18.09
CA ASP A 48 2.58 -16.96 17.64
C ASP A 48 1.67 -18.15 17.28
N SER A 49 0.57 -18.32 18.02
CA SER A 49 -0.44 -19.33 17.74
C SER A 49 -1.21 -19.12 16.44
N GLU A 50 -1.29 -17.91 15.94
CA GLU A 50 -1.86 -17.59 14.63
C GLU A 50 -0.83 -17.87 13.54
N ILE A 51 0.41 -17.39 13.70
CA ILE A 51 1.50 -17.58 12.74
C ILE A 51 1.73 -19.10 12.50
N SER A 52 1.71 -19.91 13.55
CA SER A 52 1.93 -21.36 13.44
C SER A 52 0.84 -22.10 12.65
N ARG A 53 -0.38 -21.58 12.60
CA ARG A 53 -1.51 -22.18 11.87
C ARG A 53 -1.63 -21.73 10.42
N ILE A 54 -0.99 -20.64 10.06
CA ILE A 54 -0.96 -20.14 8.70
C ILE A 54 -0.04 -21.01 7.87
N GLN A 55 -0.56 -21.58 6.77
CA GLN A 55 0.20 -22.40 5.83
C GLN A 55 0.23 -21.76 4.44
N ARG A 56 -0.89 -21.20 3.98
CA ARG A 56 -1.00 -20.62 2.65
C ARG A 56 -1.40 -19.14 2.73
N ILE A 57 -0.57 -18.30 2.14
CA ILE A 57 -0.62 -16.83 2.25
C ILE A 57 -0.83 -16.24 0.86
N LEU A 58 -1.73 -15.26 0.75
CA LEU A 58 -1.84 -14.38 -0.42
C LEU A 58 -1.38 -12.97 -0.06
N ASP A 59 -0.52 -12.40 -0.91
CA ASP A 59 -0.12 -10.99 -0.86
C ASP A 59 -0.73 -10.24 -2.06
N ILE A 60 -1.71 -9.39 -1.80
CA ILE A 60 -2.46 -8.62 -2.79
C ILE A 60 -1.71 -7.35 -3.17
N ALA A 61 -1.60 -7.07 -4.48
CA ALA A 61 -0.84 -5.95 -5.01
C ALA A 61 0.60 -5.95 -4.45
N CYS A 62 1.26 -7.10 -4.57
CA CYS A 62 2.55 -7.39 -3.95
C CYS A 62 3.71 -6.58 -4.53
N GLY A 63 3.48 -5.79 -5.60
CA GLY A 63 4.54 -5.08 -6.31
C GLY A 63 5.66 -6.03 -6.76
N PRO A 64 6.94 -5.68 -6.54
CA PRO A 64 8.08 -6.54 -6.86
C PRO A 64 8.28 -7.71 -5.88
N GLY A 65 7.32 -7.98 -5.00
CA GLY A 65 7.26 -9.15 -4.14
C GLY A 65 8.16 -9.12 -2.90
N GLY A 66 8.59 -7.95 -2.44
CA GLY A 66 9.54 -7.84 -1.33
C GLY A 66 9.06 -8.56 -0.06
N TRP A 67 7.88 -8.22 0.46
CA TRP A 67 7.31 -8.86 1.64
C TRP A 67 7.05 -10.36 1.44
N ALA A 68 6.47 -10.72 0.31
CA ALA A 68 6.14 -12.12 0.01
C ALA A 68 7.40 -13.00 -0.05
N GLN A 69 8.49 -12.50 -0.65
CA GLN A 69 9.78 -13.20 -0.71
C GLN A 69 10.42 -13.31 0.68
N GLU A 70 10.36 -12.25 1.49
CA GLU A 70 10.90 -12.26 2.85
C GLU A 70 10.12 -13.24 3.74
N VAL A 71 8.79 -13.33 3.60
CA VAL A 71 7.99 -14.37 4.27
C VAL A 71 8.40 -15.77 3.81
N ALA A 72 8.50 -16.00 2.50
CA ALA A 72 8.87 -17.29 1.96
C ALA A 72 10.26 -17.76 2.41
N PHE A 73 11.20 -16.83 2.52
CA PHE A 73 12.55 -17.10 3.00
C PHE A 73 12.59 -17.47 4.49
N ASN A 74 11.90 -16.71 5.33
CA ASN A 74 11.91 -16.91 6.79
C ASN A 74 11.00 -18.06 7.25
N TYR A 75 10.02 -18.45 6.42
CA TYR A 75 9.05 -19.51 6.74
C TYR A 75 8.93 -20.49 5.56
N PRO A 76 9.96 -21.32 5.34
CA PRO A 76 10.02 -22.20 4.17
C PRO A 76 8.92 -23.27 4.14
N GLU A 77 8.24 -23.50 5.26
CA GLU A 77 7.09 -24.40 5.37
C GLU A 77 5.77 -23.78 4.89
N LYS A 78 5.72 -22.44 4.65
CA LYS A 78 4.51 -21.73 4.22
C LYS A 78 4.54 -21.53 2.71
N GLU A 79 3.41 -21.71 2.05
CA GLU A 79 3.21 -21.37 0.65
C GLU A 79 2.82 -19.87 0.54
N VAL A 80 3.54 -19.10 -0.24
CA VAL A 80 3.29 -17.68 -0.43
C VAL A 80 2.97 -17.41 -1.89
N VAL A 81 1.80 -16.81 -2.12
CA VAL A 81 1.34 -16.39 -3.45
C VAL A 81 1.27 -14.88 -3.46
N GLY A 82 1.90 -14.23 -4.42
CA GLY A 82 1.77 -12.79 -4.65
C GLY A 82 1.10 -12.50 -5.99
N PHE A 83 0.34 -11.41 -6.08
CA PHE A 83 -0.07 -10.90 -7.37
C PHE A 83 -0.02 -9.38 -7.44
N ASP A 84 0.24 -8.88 -8.65
CA ASP A 84 0.20 -7.47 -8.99
C ASP A 84 -0.31 -7.28 -10.42
N ILE A 85 -0.74 -6.07 -10.76
CA ILE A 85 -1.20 -5.75 -12.12
C ILE A 85 -0.02 -5.54 -13.08
N SER A 86 1.15 -5.17 -12.56
CA SER A 86 2.35 -4.89 -13.35
C SER A 86 3.04 -6.18 -13.80
N GLN A 87 3.20 -6.32 -15.10
CA GLN A 87 3.93 -7.42 -15.71
C GLN A 87 5.41 -7.39 -15.30
N SER A 88 6.05 -6.23 -15.35
CA SER A 88 7.47 -6.08 -15.04
C SER A 88 7.78 -6.36 -13.57
N MET A 89 6.93 -5.95 -12.64
CA MET A 89 7.10 -6.25 -11.21
C MET A 89 6.97 -7.73 -10.93
N ILE A 90 6.01 -8.41 -11.57
CA ILE A 90 5.83 -9.87 -11.40
C ILE A 90 6.98 -10.66 -12.04
N GLU A 91 7.46 -10.25 -13.19
CA GLU A 91 8.66 -10.87 -13.82
C GLU A 91 9.87 -10.72 -12.90
N TYR A 92 10.09 -9.53 -12.35
CA TYR A 92 11.14 -9.31 -11.36
C TYR A 92 10.96 -10.19 -10.11
N ALA A 93 9.76 -10.25 -9.54
CA ALA A 93 9.47 -11.07 -8.36
C ALA A 93 9.75 -12.56 -8.61
N ARG A 94 9.38 -13.08 -9.79
CA ARG A 94 9.66 -14.47 -10.20
C ARG A 94 11.16 -14.74 -10.33
N GLU A 95 11.87 -13.82 -10.98
CA GLU A 95 13.33 -13.96 -11.16
C GLU A 95 14.06 -13.92 -9.81
N GLN A 96 13.68 -13.01 -8.92
CA GLN A 96 14.26 -12.93 -7.57
C GLN A 96 13.96 -14.19 -6.74
N ALA A 97 12.74 -14.70 -6.80
CA ALA A 97 12.38 -15.95 -6.12
C ALA A 97 13.20 -17.13 -6.65
N HIS A 98 13.40 -17.21 -7.97
CA HIS A 98 14.25 -18.21 -8.60
C HIS A 98 15.71 -18.11 -8.13
N LEU A 99 16.30 -16.91 -8.18
CA LEU A 99 17.68 -16.66 -7.74
C LEU A 99 17.91 -16.98 -6.27
N GLN A 100 16.92 -16.74 -5.43
CA GLN A 100 16.95 -17.04 -3.99
C GLN A 100 16.52 -18.47 -3.66
N GLN A 101 16.16 -19.28 -4.67
CA GLN A 101 15.68 -20.68 -4.51
C GLN A 101 14.43 -20.80 -3.62
N LEU A 102 13.54 -19.81 -3.67
CA LEU A 102 12.28 -19.80 -2.92
C LEU A 102 11.22 -20.67 -3.64
N HIS A 103 11.27 -21.98 -3.43
CA HIS A 103 10.36 -22.93 -4.08
C HIS A 103 8.92 -22.86 -3.55
N ASN A 104 8.71 -22.15 -2.46
CA ASN A 104 7.44 -21.94 -1.77
C ASN A 104 6.80 -20.58 -2.10
N ALA A 105 7.38 -19.80 -3.02
CA ALA A 105 6.83 -18.53 -3.49
C ALA A 105 6.38 -18.60 -4.96
N SER A 106 5.22 -18.03 -5.27
CA SER A 106 4.72 -17.91 -6.64
C SER A 106 4.09 -16.54 -6.88
N PHE A 107 4.20 -16.03 -8.12
CA PHE A 107 3.76 -14.67 -8.45
C PHE A 107 2.94 -14.66 -9.74
N HIS A 108 1.83 -13.89 -9.76
CA HIS A 108 0.87 -13.87 -10.86
C HIS A 108 0.53 -12.43 -11.27
N VAL A 109 0.33 -12.21 -12.57
CA VAL A 109 -0.22 -10.93 -13.04
C VAL A 109 -1.73 -11.01 -12.89
N MET A 110 -2.31 -10.12 -12.06
CA MET A 110 -3.74 -10.10 -11.79
C MET A 110 -4.18 -8.70 -11.38
N ASN A 111 -5.41 -8.32 -11.71
CA ASN A 111 -5.97 -7.03 -11.37
C ASN A 111 -6.88 -7.15 -10.13
N VAL A 112 -6.53 -6.43 -9.06
CA VAL A 112 -7.31 -6.37 -7.79
C VAL A 112 -8.75 -5.86 -7.99
N MET A 113 -9.02 -5.17 -9.12
CA MET A 113 -10.35 -4.67 -9.49
C MET A 113 -11.26 -5.73 -10.16
N LYS A 114 -10.76 -6.94 -10.38
CA LYS A 114 -11.47 -8.06 -11.01
C LYS A 114 -11.67 -9.19 -10.00
N PRO A 115 -12.62 -10.12 -10.24
CA PRO A 115 -12.69 -11.35 -9.46
C PRO A 115 -11.35 -12.07 -9.45
N LEU A 116 -10.92 -12.53 -8.28
CA LEU A 116 -9.64 -13.19 -8.11
C LEU A 116 -9.71 -14.66 -8.56
N ASP A 117 -8.76 -15.09 -9.39
CA ASP A 117 -8.71 -16.45 -9.93
C ASP A 117 -8.13 -17.45 -8.90
N PHE A 118 -8.81 -17.53 -7.76
CA PHE A 118 -8.50 -18.48 -6.69
C PHE A 118 -9.78 -19.19 -6.23
N ALA A 119 -9.65 -20.44 -5.82
CA ALA A 119 -10.76 -21.22 -5.28
C ALA A 119 -11.24 -20.67 -3.92
N ASP A 120 -12.51 -20.89 -3.61
CA ASP A 120 -13.08 -20.57 -2.30
C ASP A 120 -12.32 -21.28 -1.18
N GLY A 121 -12.05 -20.56 -0.10
CA GLY A 121 -11.39 -21.12 1.08
C GLY A 121 -9.97 -21.64 0.85
N SER A 122 -9.24 -21.08 -0.10
CA SER A 122 -7.91 -21.53 -0.50
C SER A 122 -6.75 -20.93 0.29
N PHE A 123 -6.98 -19.91 1.11
CA PHE A 123 -5.93 -19.22 1.86
C PHE A 123 -6.21 -19.17 3.37
N ASP A 124 -5.13 -19.20 4.15
CA ASP A 124 -5.15 -18.99 5.60
C ASP A 124 -4.99 -17.53 5.98
N LEU A 125 -4.20 -16.82 5.20
CA LEU A 125 -3.93 -15.39 5.34
C LEU A 125 -4.05 -14.70 3.99
N VAL A 126 -4.78 -13.60 3.97
CA VAL A 126 -4.74 -12.60 2.90
C VAL A 126 -4.11 -11.34 3.46
N ASN A 127 -2.98 -10.93 2.90
CA ASN A 127 -2.26 -9.72 3.24
C ASN A 127 -2.40 -8.69 2.13
N ALA A 128 -2.49 -7.41 2.50
CA ALA A 128 -2.30 -6.29 1.58
C ALA A 128 -1.73 -5.10 2.31
N ARG A 129 -0.82 -4.35 1.66
CA ARG A 129 -0.21 -3.15 2.22
C ARG A 129 -0.24 -2.00 1.23
N SER A 130 -0.62 -0.81 1.74
CA SER A 130 -0.61 0.45 0.95
C SER A 130 -1.42 0.35 -0.35
N ILE A 131 -2.62 -0.24 -0.26
CA ILE A 131 -3.56 -0.36 -1.39
C ILE A 131 -4.62 0.75 -1.40
N SER A 132 -4.38 1.87 -0.72
CA SER A 132 -5.26 3.04 -0.67
C SER A 132 -5.56 3.68 -2.04
N PHE A 133 -4.80 3.29 -3.08
CA PHE A 133 -5.09 3.65 -4.47
C PHE A 133 -6.34 2.97 -5.04
N VAL A 134 -6.85 1.91 -4.41
CA VAL A 134 -8.10 1.26 -4.80
C VAL A 134 -9.25 2.25 -4.62
N PRO A 135 -10.09 2.49 -5.66
CA PRO A 135 -11.24 3.39 -5.56
C PRO A 135 -12.17 2.98 -4.41
N PHE A 136 -12.67 3.97 -3.66
CA PHE A 136 -13.50 3.68 -2.47
C PHE A 136 -14.72 2.82 -2.80
N ALA A 137 -15.30 2.97 -4.01
CA ALA A 137 -16.44 2.17 -4.47
C ALA A 137 -16.09 0.69 -4.71
N ALA A 138 -14.83 0.34 -4.91
CA ALA A 138 -14.38 -1.03 -5.17
C ALA A 138 -14.03 -1.83 -3.90
N TRP A 139 -13.82 -1.15 -2.78
CA TRP A 139 -13.48 -1.82 -1.51
C TRP A 139 -14.48 -2.91 -1.08
N PRO A 140 -15.81 -2.70 -1.15
CA PRO A 140 -16.74 -3.76 -0.79
C PRO A 140 -16.56 -5.05 -1.58
N SER A 141 -16.40 -4.94 -2.90
CA SER A 141 -16.18 -6.10 -3.77
C SER A 141 -14.86 -6.79 -3.52
N LEU A 142 -13.77 -6.02 -3.33
CA LEU A 142 -12.46 -6.56 -2.97
C LEU A 142 -12.52 -7.35 -1.64
N LEU A 143 -13.15 -6.79 -0.62
CA LEU A 143 -13.25 -7.45 0.68
C LEU A 143 -14.16 -8.68 0.65
N GLN A 144 -15.19 -8.70 -0.22
CA GLN A 144 -15.99 -9.90 -0.47
C GLN A 144 -15.16 -11.01 -1.13
N GLU A 145 -14.31 -10.67 -2.11
CA GLU A 145 -13.37 -11.63 -2.71
C GLU A 145 -12.37 -12.16 -1.67
N CYS A 146 -11.82 -11.29 -0.81
CA CYS A 146 -10.96 -11.73 0.30
C CYS A 146 -11.70 -12.69 1.24
N GLN A 147 -12.97 -12.41 1.55
CA GLN A 147 -13.81 -13.32 2.32
C GLN A 147 -14.00 -14.67 1.61
N ARG A 148 -14.26 -14.65 0.31
CA ARG A 148 -14.49 -15.87 -0.47
C ARG A 148 -13.27 -16.80 -0.47
N ILE A 149 -12.08 -16.24 -0.74
CA ILE A 149 -10.84 -17.02 -0.89
C ILE A 149 -10.19 -17.43 0.44
N LEU A 150 -10.47 -16.74 1.55
CA LEU A 150 -10.04 -17.18 2.88
C LEU A 150 -10.84 -18.41 3.32
N ARG A 151 -10.22 -19.38 3.99
CA ARG A 151 -10.95 -20.48 4.65
C ARG A 151 -11.72 -19.97 5.89
N PRO A 152 -12.71 -20.71 6.39
CA PRO A 152 -13.27 -20.42 7.71
C PRO A 152 -12.17 -20.39 8.78
N GLY A 153 -12.15 -19.34 9.62
CA GLY A 153 -11.08 -19.07 10.57
C GLY A 153 -9.81 -18.46 9.95
N GLY A 154 -9.79 -18.21 8.63
CA GLY A 154 -8.70 -17.52 7.95
C GLY A 154 -8.64 -16.04 8.30
N ILE A 155 -7.50 -15.42 8.10
CA ILE A 155 -7.17 -14.06 8.58
C ILE A 155 -7.00 -13.12 7.40
N ILE A 156 -7.59 -11.93 7.47
CA ILE A 156 -7.23 -10.78 6.64
C ILE A 156 -6.32 -9.85 7.42
N CYS A 157 -5.24 -9.37 6.77
CA CYS A 157 -4.29 -8.41 7.31
C CYS A 157 -4.14 -7.24 6.32
N LEU A 158 -4.63 -6.06 6.71
CA LEU A 158 -4.53 -4.85 5.90
C LEU A 158 -3.70 -3.81 6.63
N SER A 159 -2.65 -3.30 6.00
CA SER A 159 -1.79 -2.26 6.59
C SER A 159 -1.82 -1.02 5.71
N GLU A 160 -2.34 0.07 6.26
CA GLU A 160 -2.49 1.35 5.56
C GLU A 160 -1.93 2.50 6.38
N GLY A 161 -1.52 3.54 5.68
CA GLY A 161 -1.07 4.78 6.26
C GLY A 161 -1.93 5.97 5.86
N GLU A 162 -1.72 7.09 6.55
CA GLU A 162 -2.18 8.41 6.16
C GLU A 162 -1.00 9.26 5.68
N ILE A 163 -1.26 10.48 5.22
CA ILE A 163 -0.18 11.41 4.85
C ILE A 163 0.72 11.68 6.06
N PRO A 164 2.04 11.79 5.88
CA PRO A 164 2.96 12.04 6.98
C PRO A 164 2.72 13.39 7.67
N PHE A 165 2.94 13.44 8.96
CA PHE A 165 3.01 14.69 9.72
C PHE A 165 4.43 15.27 9.63
N THR A 166 4.55 16.54 9.28
CA THR A 166 5.84 17.21 9.15
C THR A 166 5.75 18.67 9.57
N ASN A 167 6.88 19.25 9.93
CA ASN A 167 7.03 20.68 10.20
C ASN A 167 7.51 21.47 8.97
N LYS A 168 7.45 20.87 7.76
CA LYS A 168 7.95 21.48 6.52
C LYS A 168 6.84 21.73 5.52
N PHE A 169 6.76 22.97 5.08
CA PHE A 169 5.65 23.46 4.25
C PHE A 169 5.57 22.78 2.87
N ALA A 170 6.71 22.68 2.17
CA ALA A 170 6.71 22.09 0.83
C ALA A 170 6.39 20.61 0.87
N TYR A 171 6.96 19.88 1.83
CA TYR A 171 6.68 18.45 2.04
C TYR A 171 5.19 18.20 2.35
N GLU A 172 4.64 18.92 3.33
CA GLU A 172 3.21 18.83 3.68
C GLU A 172 2.30 19.15 2.47
N THR A 173 2.65 20.18 1.70
CA THR A 173 1.83 20.63 0.58
C THR A 173 1.81 19.63 -0.56
N LEU A 174 2.95 19.03 -0.94
CA LEU A 174 3.01 18.01 -1.99
C LEU A 174 2.17 16.77 -1.64
N TRP A 175 2.24 16.32 -0.40
CA TRP A 175 1.43 15.18 0.05
C TRP A 175 -0.06 15.52 0.14
N ARG A 176 -0.40 16.72 0.54
CA ARG A 176 -1.78 17.19 0.49
C ARG A 176 -2.31 17.25 -0.96
N TRP A 177 -1.49 17.69 -1.91
CA TRP A 177 -1.87 17.66 -3.32
C TRP A 177 -2.09 16.26 -3.87
N LEU A 178 -1.27 15.29 -3.48
CA LEU A 178 -1.54 13.89 -3.79
C LEU A 178 -2.88 13.43 -3.20
N SER A 179 -3.14 13.73 -1.94
CA SER A 179 -4.43 13.37 -1.31
C SER A 179 -5.63 14.00 -2.02
N GLN A 180 -5.53 15.27 -2.43
CA GLN A 180 -6.57 15.95 -3.22
C GLN A 180 -6.74 15.32 -4.61
N ALA A 181 -5.66 14.92 -5.26
CA ALA A 181 -5.70 14.25 -6.55
C ALA A 181 -6.37 12.88 -6.44
N LEU A 182 -6.02 12.08 -5.43
CA LEU A 182 -6.66 10.80 -5.13
C LEU A 182 -8.15 10.97 -4.82
N HIS A 183 -8.50 11.96 -4.01
CA HIS A 183 -9.90 12.29 -3.72
C HIS A 183 -10.68 12.63 -5.00
N LYS A 184 -10.10 13.48 -5.86
CA LYS A 184 -10.70 13.84 -7.17
C LYS A 184 -10.86 12.64 -8.10
N ALA A 185 -9.97 11.65 -8.00
CA ALA A 185 -10.03 10.39 -8.73
C ALA A 185 -10.96 9.33 -8.08
N GLY A 186 -11.64 9.63 -6.96
CA GLY A 186 -12.50 8.69 -6.25
C GLY A 186 -11.76 7.62 -5.45
N GLN A 187 -10.50 7.88 -5.09
CA GLN A 187 -9.61 6.93 -4.39
C GLN A 187 -9.39 7.28 -2.90
N GLY A 188 -9.98 8.35 -2.41
CA GLY A 188 -9.86 8.77 -1.01
C GLY A 188 -11.19 8.73 -0.27
N PHE A 189 -11.16 8.39 1.01
CA PHE A 189 -12.34 8.41 1.88
C PHE A 189 -12.54 9.73 2.63
N SER A 190 -11.54 10.62 2.62
CA SER A 190 -11.64 11.94 3.27
C SER A 190 -12.68 12.82 2.56
N PRO A 191 -13.67 13.38 3.27
CA PRO A 191 -14.67 14.25 2.66
C PRO A 191 -14.09 15.52 2.04
N SER A 192 -12.97 16.02 2.54
CA SER A 192 -12.31 17.24 2.09
C SER A 192 -11.12 17.00 1.14
N GLY A 193 -10.66 15.75 1.01
CA GLY A 193 -9.44 15.43 0.28
C GLY A 193 -8.14 15.88 0.97
N HIS A 194 -8.20 16.30 2.24
CA HIS A 194 -7.00 16.74 2.97
C HIS A 194 -6.21 15.57 3.59
N GLN A 195 -6.80 14.41 3.66
CA GLN A 195 -6.24 13.15 4.16
C GLN A 195 -6.61 12.04 3.16
N LEU A 196 -5.97 10.89 3.21
CA LEU A 196 -6.40 9.72 2.46
C LEU A 196 -7.73 9.20 3.02
N GLY A 197 -7.85 9.18 4.34
CA GLY A 197 -9.04 8.79 5.07
C GLY A 197 -9.32 7.29 5.04
N VAL A 198 -8.37 6.47 4.57
CA VAL A 198 -8.53 5.02 4.48
C VAL A 198 -8.43 4.37 5.86
N VAL A 199 -7.47 4.78 6.68
CA VAL A 199 -7.23 4.20 8.01
C VAL A 199 -8.49 4.21 8.89
N PRO A 200 -9.20 5.35 9.10
CA PRO A 200 -10.41 5.35 9.93
C PRO A 200 -11.54 4.49 9.37
N MET A 201 -11.54 4.20 8.06
CA MET A 201 -12.59 3.43 7.40
C MET A 201 -12.36 1.92 7.44
N LEU A 202 -11.11 1.42 7.51
CA LEU A 202 -10.81 0.00 7.38
C LEU A 202 -11.57 -0.88 8.36
N GLY A 203 -11.61 -0.53 9.64
CA GLY A 203 -12.34 -1.31 10.64
C GLY A 203 -13.85 -1.37 10.38
N TYR A 204 -14.44 -0.31 9.82
CA TYR A 204 -15.83 -0.31 9.39
C TYR A 204 -16.02 -1.21 8.15
N LEU A 205 -15.20 -1.05 7.12
CA LEU A 205 -15.26 -1.82 5.88
C LEU A 205 -15.11 -3.33 6.13
N LEU A 206 -14.17 -3.73 6.98
CA LEU A 206 -13.98 -5.13 7.37
C LEU A 206 -15.23 -5.69 8.05
N ARG A 207 -15.85 -4.95 8.98
CA ARG A 207 -17.11 -5.38 9.62
C ARG A 207 -18.24 -5.52 8.59
N GLN A 208 -18.37 -4.57 7.67
CA GLN A 208 -19.40 -4.64 6.62
C GLN A 208 -19.19 -5.84 5.68
N ALA A 209 -17.95 -6.24 5.44
CA ALA A 209 -17.61 -7.43 4.68
C ALA A 209 -17.79 -8.75 5.47
N GLY A 210 -18.16 -8.70 6.78
CA GLY A 210 -18.42 -9.87 7.60
C GLY A 210 -17.22 -10.41 8.39
N PHE A 211 -16.08 -9.70 8.38
CA PHE A 211 -14.93 -10.07 9.23
C PHE A 211 -15.24 -9.78 10.70
N GLN A 212 -14.73 -10.63 11.59
CA GLN A 212 -14.90 -10.54 13.04
C GLN A 212 -13.54 -10.45 13.75
N ASP A 213 -13.55 -10.25 15.07
CA ASP A 213 -12.37 -10.15 15.93
C ASP A 213 -11.35 -9.12 15.41
N ILE A 214 -11.86 -7.99 14.91
CA ILE A 214 -11.02 -6.97 14.26
C ILE A 214 -10.14 -6.29 15.30
N ARG A 215 -8.83 -6.45 15.14
CA ARG A 215 -7.79 -5.80 15.93
C ARG A 215 -7.09 -4.72 15.12
N GLN A 216 -6.57 -3.71 15.80
CA GLN A 216 -5.76 -2.63 15.24
C GLN A 216 -4.40 -2.61 15.93
N ASN A 217 -3.34 -2.57 15.13
CA ASN A 217 -1.98 -2.43 15.61
C ASN A 217 -1.34 -1.18 14.97
N PRO A 218 -1.26 -0.05 15.71
CA PRO A 218 -0.68 1.19 15.19
C PRO A 218 0.85 1.14 15.24
N HIS A 219 1.47 1.71 14.20
CA HIS A 219 2.92 1.83 14.07
C HIS A 219 3.28 3.28 13.81
N MET A 220 4.37 3.74 14.39
CA MET A 220 4.94 5.06 14.16
C MET A 220 6.29 4.91 13.48
N LEU A 221 6.42 5.49 12.30
CA LEU A 221 7.65 5.54 11.54
C LEU A 221 8.24 6.96 11.63
N ASP A 222 9.32 7.11 12.37
CA ASP A 222 10.02 8.39 12.52
C ASP A 222 11.10 8.52 11.44
N ALA A 223 10.86 9.40 10.46
CA ALA A 223 11.80 9.77 9.41
C ALA A 223 12.41 11.17 9.62
N SER A 224 12.40 11.67 10.86
CA SER A 224 13.03 12.94 11.24
C SER A 224 14.56 12.87 11.08
N LEU A 225 15.19 14.02 10.84
CA LEU A 225 16.66 14.09 10.80
C LEU A 225 17.26 13.53 12.11
N GLY A 226 18.20 12.61 11.95
CA GLY A 226 18.87 11.91 13.05
C GLY A 226 18.20 10.62 13.52
N SER A 227 16.99 10.28 13.02
CA SER A 227 16.39 8.98 13.26
C SER A 227 17.04 7.89 12.39
N GLU A 228 16.87 6.62 12.78
CA GLU A 228 17.39 5.47 12.03
C GLU A 228 16.78 5.38 10.62
N SER A 229 15.52 5.78 10.46
CA SER A 229 14.79 5.70 9.18
C SER A 229 14.93 6.94 8.30
N TYR A 230 15.71 7.96 8.74
CA TYR A 230 15.78 9.25 8.04
C TYR A 230 16.23 9.12 6.59
N GLU A 231 17.36 8.48 6.30
CA GLU A 231 17.90 8.40 4.95
C GLU A 231 16.98 7.59 4.02
N GLY A 232 16.46 6.46 4.51
CA GLY A 232 15.50 5.64 3.75
C GLY A 232 14.20 6.38 3.50
N GLY A 233 13.61 6.99 4.51
CA GLY A 233 12.38 7.75 4.40
C GLY A 233 12.53 8.98 3.50
N ARG A 234 13.64 9.72 3.63
CA ARG A 234 13.94 10.86 2.76
C ARG A 234 14.04 10.45 1.29
N LYS A 235 14.80 9.38 1.00
CA LYS A 235 14.95 8.84 -0.36
C LYS A 235 13.59 8.41 -0.93
N ASP A 236 12.80 7.65 -0.17
CA ASP A 236 11.47 7.19 -0.57
C ASP A 236 10.56 8.37 -0.91
N MET A 237 10.48 9.36 -0.04
CA MET A 237 9.61 10.53 -0.22
C MET A 237 10.02 11.39 -1.42
N LEU A 238 11.31 11.57 -1.67
CA LEU A 238 11.81 12.32 -2.83
C LEU A 238 11.43 11.60 -4.14
N ILE A 239 11.66 10.30 -4.22
CA ILE A 239 11.33 9.51 -5.42
C ILE A 239 9.81 9.47 -5.61
N ALA A 240 9.05 9.13 -4.57
CA ALA A 240 7.59 9.09 -4.63
C ALA A 240 7.00 10.43 -5.10
N SER A 241 7.43 11.54 -4.49
CA SER A 241 6.94 12.88 -4.88
C SER A 241 7.21 13.19 -6.35
N LYS A 242 8.34 12.75 -6.92
CA LYS A 242 8.59 12.96 -8.35
C LYS A 242 7.73 12.06 -9.24
N LEU A 243 7.47 10.84 -8.81
CA LEU A 243 6.69 9.86 -9.58
C LEU A 243 5.19 10.18 -9.62
N PHE A 244 4.62 10.80 -8.59
CA PHE A 244 3.21 11.17 -8.63
C PHE A 244 2.91 12.59 -9.14
N GLU A 245 3.94 13.37 -9.52
CA GLU A 245 3.78 14.67 -10.18
C GLU A 245 2.82 14.62 -11.39
N PRO A 246 2.98 13.69 -12.37
CA PRO A 246 2.08 13.64 -13.54
C PRO A 246 0.62 13.39 -13.17
N PHE A 247 0.37 12.65 -12.10
CA PHE A 247 -0.99 12.41 -11.60
C PHE A 247 -1.60 13.67 -10.98
N VAL A 248 -0.85 14.39 -10.16
CA VAL A 248 -1.29 15.62 -9.51
C VAL A 248 -1.54 16.73 -10.53
N THR A 249 -0.60 16.93 -11.44
CA THR A 249 -0.69 17.99 -12.47
C THR A 249 -1.71 17.65 -13.54
N GLY A 250 -1.80 16.39 -13.95
CA GLY A 250 -2.77 15.90 -14.94
C GLY A 250 -4.22 16.05 -14.46
N LEU A 251 -4.47 16.00 -13.16
CA LEU A 251 -5.77 16.28 -12.56
C LEU A 251 -5.99 17.78 -12.28
N GLY A 252 -5.03 18.67 -12.60
CA GLY A 252 -5.16 20.11 -12.42
C GLY A 252 -5.23 20.55 -10.95
N ILE A 253 -4.59 19.80 -10.04
CA ILE A 253 -4.44 20.19 -8.63
C ILE A 253 -3.35 21.27 -8.51
N ALA A 254 -2.29 21.15 -9.29
CA ALA A 254 -1.22 22.12 -9.43
C ALA A 254 -0.74 22.18 -10.87
N THR A 255 -0.09 23.27 -11.26
CA THR A 255 0.69 23.32 -12.50
C THR A 255 2.04 22.65 -12.31
N THR A 256 2.65 22.17 -13.39
CA THR A 256 4.01 21.60 -13.36
C THR A 256 5.01 22.57 -12.73
N GLN A 257 4.93 23.87 -13.07
CA GLN A 257 5.83 24.88 -12.52
C GLN A 257 5.67 25.06 -10.99
N GLU A 258 4.44 25.05 -10.48
CA GLU A 258 4.18 25.11 -9.04
C GLU A 258 4.71 23.86 -8.34
N TYR A 259 4.49 22.70 -8.98
CA TYR A 259 4.95 21.41 -8.45
C TYR A 259 6.47 21.36 -8.34
N ASP A 260 7.18 21.65 -9.44
CA ASP A 260 8.64 21.65 -9.50
C ASP A 260 9.26 22.59 -8.45
N ARG A 261 8.71 23.81 -8.31
CA ARG A 261 9.18 24.75 -7.28
C ARG A 261 9.05 24.20 -5.86
N LEU A 262 7.92 23.56 -5.54
CA LEU A 262 7.74 22.97 -4.21
C LEU A 262 8.59 21.72 -4.03
N TYR A 263 8.80 20.94 -5.08
CA TYR A 263 9.68 19.79 -5.03
C TYR A 263 11.14 20.18 -4.74
N GLU A 264 11.65 21.23 -5.40
CA GLU A 264 12.98 21.78 -5.11
C GLU A 264 13.07 22.31 -3.66
N GLN A 265 12.05 23.02 -3.20
CA GLN A 265 11.98 23.50 -1.82
C GLN A 265 11.95 22.32 -0.82
N MET A 266 11.18 21.26 -1.09
CA MET A 266 11.12 20.08 -0.24
C MET A 266 12.50 19.42 -0.07
N GLN A 267 13.30 19.34 -1.14
CA GLN A 267 14.66 18.78 -1.08
C GLN A 267 15.53 19.57 -0.07
N ILE A 268 15.41 20.91 -0.05
CA ILE A 268 16.13 21.77 0.87
C ILE A 268 15.57 21.62 2.29
N GLU A 269 14.24 21.57 2.45
CA GLU A 269 13.59 21.45 3.74
C GLU A 269 13.93 20.12 4.44
N MET A 270 14.08 19.02 3.67
CA MET A 270 14.34 17.69 4.23
C MET A 270 15.76 17.51 4.77
N ILE A 271 16.72 18.38 4.40
CA ILE A 271 18.10 18.36 4.95
C ILE A 271 18.33 19.43 6.03
N ALA A 272 17.31 20.20 6.39
CA ALA A 272 17.43 21.19 7.45
C ALA A 272 17.55 20.56 8.83
N ASP A 273 18.34 21.15 9.73
CA ASP A 273 18.62 20.61 11.08
C ASP A 273 17.34 20.38 11.91
N ASP A 274 16.31 21.16 11.65
CA ASP A 274 15.01 21.08 12.31
C ASP A 274 13.98 20.20 11.56
N PHE A 275 14.37 19.45 10.52
CA PHE A 275 13.44 18.58 9.79
C PHE A 275 12.88 17.49 10.70
N ARG A 276 11.54 17.43 10.76
CA ARG A 276 10.80 16.39 11.49
C ARG A 276 9.70 15.83 10.61
N SER A 277 9.59 14.49 10.58
CA SER A 277 8.54 13.80 9.84
C SER A 277 8.18 12.49 10.53
N ILE A 278 6.90 12.31 10.79
CA ILE A 278 6.36 11.08 11.39
C ILE A 278 5.22 10.57 10.50
N ALA A 279 5.32 9.32 10.08
CA ALA A 279 4.24 8.61 9.42
C ALA A 279 3.60 7.61 10.38
N PHE A 280 2.28 7.46 10.27
CA PHE A 280 1.53 6.43 10.98
C PHE A 280 1.02 5.41 10.00
N MET A 281 1.32 4.15 10.29
CA MET A 281 0.73 2.99 9.64
C MET A 281 -0.16 2.28 10.66
N VAL A 282 -1.26 1.72 10.23
CA VAL A 282 -2.11 0.89 11.09
C VAL A 282 -2.40 -0.43 10.40
N THR A 283 -2.06 -1.52 11.07
CA THR A 283 -2.42 -2.86 10.64
C THR A 283 -3.77 -3.25 11.24
N PHE A 284 -4.70 -3.63 10.38
CA PHE A 284 -5.99 -4.20 10.75
C PHE A 284 -5.97 -5.69 10.50
N ILE A 285 -6.28 -6.47 11.51
CA ILE A 285 -6.34 -7.93 11.46
C ILE A 285 -7.76 -8.35 11.78
N GLY A 286 -8.39 -9.10 10.89
CA GLY A 286 -9.75 -9.62 11.08
C GLY A 286 -9.84 -11.09 10.72
N THR A 287 -10.83 -11.81 11.26
CA THR A 287 -11.02 -13.25 11.04
C THR A 287 -12.28 -13.49 10.20
N ARG A 288 -12.19 -14.37 9.18
CA ARG A 288 -13.35 -14.94 8.49
C ARG A 288 -14.05 -15.96 9.38
N GLN A 289 -15.34 -15.88 9.53
CA GLN A 289 -16.16 -16.93 10.12
C GLN A 289 -16.49 -18.06 9.16
#